data_b3c4bc4074c97d6c1a4a49bf815cde8d
#
_entry.id   b3c4bc4074c97d6c1a4a49bf815cde8d
#
_cell.length_a   1.000
_cell.length_b   1.000
_cell.length_c   1.000
_cell.angle_alpha   90.00
_cell.angle_beta   90.00
_cell.angle_gamma   90.00
#
_symmetry.space_group_name_H-M   'P 1'
#
loop_
_entity.id
_entity.type
_entity.pdbx_description
1 polymer ?
#
loop_
_entity_poly.entity_id
_entity_poly.type
_entity_poly.pdbx_seq_one_letter_code
_entity_poly.pdbx_strand_id
1 'polypeptide(L)'
;MYQRILVPVDGSETSRRGLDEALRLAAAVGGRVRVLHAIDELSFALAMDAYAGNPGGWLDTLREQGSRLLANAATQAAQAGVPADTVLRDEFRSPVHQVVNDEARNWGAELIVLGTHGRRGLGRLVMGSSAEQILRTARVPVLLVRAAEEPRTDQAPAPEERVVIHQPTGALAFE
;
A
#
# COMPACT_ATOMS: atom_id res chain seq x y z
N MET A 1 17.17 -4.39 -17.25
CA MET A 1 17.01 -3.60 -16.02
C MET A 1 15.64 -3.89 -15.46
N TYR A 2 15.55 -4.27 -14.18
CA TYR A 2 14.32 -4.67 -13.46
C TYR A 2 13.60 -5.90 -14.05
N GLN A 3 14.36 -6.96 -14.31
CA GLN A 3 13.81 -8.21 -14.81
C GLN A 3 13.04 -9.02 -13.76
N ARG A 4 13.32 -8.79 -12.47
CA ARG A 4 12.67 -9.43 -11.32
C ARG A 4 12.12 -8.38 -10.38
N ILE A 5 10.80 -8.24 -10.38
CA ILE A 5 10.07 -7.24 -9.60
C ILE A 5 9.29 -7.92 -8.49
N LEU A 6 9.60 -7.60 -7.22
CA LEU A 6 8.86 -8.10 -6.05
C LEU A 6 7.75 -7.12 -5.68
N VAL A 7 6.53 -7.63 -5.48
CA VAL A 7 5.35 -6.84 -5.14
C VAL A 7 4.67 -7.40 -3.90
N PRO A 8 4.93 -6.85 -2.72
CA PRO A 8 4.14 -7.14 -1.53
C PRO A 8 2.71 -6.62 -1.66
N VAL A 9 1.73 -7.48 -1.36
CA VAL A 9 0.31 -7.14 -1.41
C VAL A 9 -0.38 -7.49 -0.09
N ASP A 10 -1.31 -6.62 0.34
CA ASP A 10 -2.08 -6.79 1.57
C ASP A 10 -3.61 -6.68 1.34
N GLY A 11 -4.03 -6.56 0.08
CA GLY A 11 -5.42 -6.40 -0.32
C GLY A 11 -5.94 -4.97 -0.24
N SER A 12 -5.12 -3.99 0.16
CA SER A 12 -5.47 -2.57 0.11
C SER A 12 -5.54 -2.05 -1.33
N GLU A 13 -6.24 -0.94 -1.52
CA GLU A 13 -6.33 -0.24 -2.81
C GLU A 13 -4.96 0.16 -3.34
N THR A 14 -4.10 0.67 -2.46
CA THR A 14 -2.74 1.09 -2.82
C THR A 14 -1.86 -0.08 -3.21
N SER A 15 -1.99 -1.24 -2.54
CA SER A 15 -1.24 -2.45 -2.93
C SER A 15 -1.70 -3.00 -4.28
N ARG A 16 -3.01 -2.91 -4.61
CA ARG A 16 -3.50 -3.26 -5.94
C ARG A 16 -2.90 -2.36 -7.02
N ARG A 17 -2.88 -1.03 -6.79
CA ARG A 17 -2.22 -0.09 -7.71
C ARG A 17 -0.72 -0.33 -7.84
N GLY A 18 -0.07 -0.73 -6.74
CA GLY A 18 1.32 -1.18 -6.77
C GLY A 18 1.51 -2.37 -7.71
N LEU A 19 0.62 -3.35 -7.65
CA LEU A 19 0.63 -4.49 -8.55
C LEU A 19 0.39 -4.08 -10.02
N ASP A 20 -0.61 -3.22 -10.28
CA ASP A 20 -0.88 -2.70 -11.62
C ASP A 20 0.35 -2.02 -12.23
N GLU A 21 1.05 -1.20 -11.45
CA GLU A 21 2.25 -0.50 -11.89
C GLU A 21 3.41 -1.47 -12.16
N ALA A 22 3.60 -2.44 -11.27
CA ALA A 22 4.61 -3.48 -11.43
C ALA A 22 4.38 -4.33 -12.69
N LEU A 23 3.13 -4.67 -12.98
CA LEU A 23 2.77 -5.42 -14.20
C LEU A 23 3.02 -4.59 -15.46
N ARG A 24 2.66 -3.29 -15.46
CA ARG A 24 2.98 -2.38 -16.57
C ARG A 24 4.48 -2.28 -16.82
N LEU A 25 5.25 -2.12 -15.75
CA LEU A 25 6.69 -2.03 -15.84
C LEU A 25 7.30 -3.35 -16.34
N ALA A 26 6.88 -4.50 -15.77
CA ALA A 26 7.36 -5.81 -16.19
C ALA A 26 7.06 -6.09 -17.66
N ALA A 27 5.86 -5.76 -18.14
CA ALA A 27 5.49 -5.89 -19.56
C ALA A 27 6.40 -5.03 -20.46
N ALA A 28 6.70 -3.79 -20.04
CA ALA A 28 7.53 -2.87 -20.83
C ALA A 28 8.99 -3.31 -20.95
N VAL A 29 9.53 -4.00 -19.91
CA VAL A 29 10.94 -4.42 -19.90
C VAL A 29 11.15 -5.91 -20.20
N GLY A 30 10.08 -6.67 -20.46
CA GLY A 30 10.13 -8.12 -20.63
C GLY A 30 10.53 -8.87 -19.36
N GLY A 31 10.18 -8.31 -18.20
CA GLY A 31 10.48 -8.85 -16.87
C GLY A 31 9.41 -9.81 -16.35
N ARG A 32 9.58 -10.23 -15.09
CA ARG A 32 8.65 -11.08 -14.35
C ARG A 32 8.34 -10.50 -12.98
N VAL A 33 7.19 -10.86 -12.42
CA VAL A 33 6.73 -10.37 -11.12
C VAL A 33 6.66 -11.53 -10.13
N ARG A 34 7.08 -11.30 -8.89
CA ARG A 34 6.74 -12.13 -7.75
C ARG A 34 5.82 -11.37 -6.83
N VAL A 35 4.61 -11.89 -6.61
CA VAL A 35 3.64 -11.32 -5.69
C VAL A 35 3.77 -12.01 -4.34
N LEU A 36 4.01 -11.23 -3.30
CA LEU A 36 4.19 -11.72 -1.93
C LEU A 36 3.03 -11.25 -1.05
N HIS A 37 2.38 -12.17 -0.35
CA HIS A 37 1.49 -11.84 0.77
C HIS A 37 2.09 -12.38 2.06
N ALA A 38 2.29 -11.50 3.05
CA ALA A 38 2.69 -11.88 4.40
C ALA A 38 1.50 -11.69 5.34
N ILE A 39 1.18 -12.74 6.10
CA ILE A 39 0.18 -12.66 7.18
C ILE A 39 0.87 -11.95 8.34
N ASP A 40 0.39 -10.75 8.70
CA ASP A 40 0.98 -9.92 9.74
C ASP A 40 0.40 -10.20 11.13
N GLU A 41 1.10 -9.75 12.18
CA GLU A 41 0.67 -9.89 13.56
C GLU A 41 -0.70 -9.27 13.85
N LEU A 42 -1.08 -8.20 13.14
CA LEU A 42 -2.38 -7.57 13.31
C LEU A 42 -3.50 -8.44 12.76
N SER A 43 -3.31 -8.99 11.56
CA SER A 43 -4.27 -9.94 10.95
C SER A 43 -4.45 -11.15 11.86
N PHE A 44 -3.36 -11.62 12.44
CA PHE A 44 -3.35 -12.66 13.45
C PHE A 44 -4.16 -12.28 14.70
N ALA A 45 -3.89 -11.11 15.30
CA ALA A 45 -4.57 -10.67 16.52
C ALA A 45 -6.08 -10.46 16.30
N LEU A 46 -6.46 -9.84 15.17
CA LEU A 46 -7.86 -9.64 14.79
C LEU A 46 -8.59 -10.98 14.54
N ALA A 47 -7.90 -11.93 13.92
CA ALA A 47 -8.48 -13.26 13.72
C ALA A 47 -8.64 -14.02 15.05
N MET A 48 -7.68 -13.95 15.96
CA MET A 48 -7.80 -14.55 17.29
C MET A 48 -9.00 -14.00 18.07
N ASP A 49 -9.22 -12.68 18.03
CA ASP A 49 -10.35 -12.04 18.71
C ASP A 49 -11.69 -12.49 18.09
N ALA A 50 -11.79 -12.55 16.77
CA ALA A 50 -12.99 -12.99 16.07
C ALA A 50 -13.33 -14.49 16.26
N TYR A 51 -12.31 -15.32 16.52
CA TYR A 51 -12.45 -16.79 16.64
C TYR A 51 -12.20 -17.30 18.05
N ALA A 52 -12.43 -16.50 19.08
CA ALA A 52 -12.18 -16.83 20.50
C ALA A 52 -12.84 -18.16 20.97
N GLY A 53 -13.78 -18.73 20.20
CA GLY A 53 -14.43 -20.02 20.45
C GLY A 53 -13.90 -21.23 19.65
N ASN A 54 -12.96 -21.04 18.71
CA ASN A 54 -12.40 -22.16 17.90
C ASN A 54 -10.89 -21.96 17.63
N PRO A 55 -10.02 -22.50 18.49
CA PRO A 55 -8.57 -22.22 18.47
C PRO A 55 -7.80 -22.71 17.23
N GLY A 56 -8.42 -23.44 16.30
CA GLY A 56 -7.73 -24.02 15.13
C GLY A 56 -8.08 -23.38 13.79
N GLY A 57 -9.26 -22.75 13.67
CA GLY A 57 -9.80 -22.34 12.36
C GLY A 57 -9.29 -20.98 11.83
N TRP A 58 -8.77 -20.13 12.70
CA TRP A 58 -8.38 -18.76 12.34
C TRP A 58 -7.18 -18.72 11.39
N LEU A 59 -6.19 -19.59 11.60
CA LEU A 59 -5.00 -19.64 10.76
C LEU A 59 -5.34 -20.11 9.34
N ASP A 60 -6.18 -21.13 9.24
CA ASP A 60 -6.65 -21.64 7.96
C ASP A 60 -7.46 -20.57 7.21
N THR A 61 -8.26 -19.79 7.93
CA THR A 61 -9.00 -18.66 7.35
C THR A 61 -8.05 -17.59 6.80
N LEU A 62 -7.00 -17.24 7.54
CA LEU A 62 -6.00 -16.25 7.06
C LEU A 62 -5.22 -16.76 5.84
N ARG A 63 -4.84 -18.02 5.86
CA ARG A 63 -4.19 -18.68 4.71
C ARG A 63 -5.08 -18.73 3.50
N GLU A 64 -6.36 -19.04 3.67
CA GLU A 64 -7.34 -19.04 2.59
C GLU A 64 -7.55 -17.64 2.01
N GLN A 65 -7.70 -16.62 2.85
CA GLN A 65 -7.81 -15.23 2.39
C GLN A 65 -6.55 -14.78 1.63
N GLY A 66 -5.36 -15.06 2.16
CA GLY A 66 -4.10 -14.78 1.50
C GLY A 66 -3.96 -15.52 0.16
N SER A 67 -4.36 -16.78 0.11
CA SER A 67 -4.33 -17.58 -1.12
C SER A 67 -5.27 -17.03 -2.18
N ARG A 68 -6.48 -16.59 -1.80
CA ARG A 68 -7.44 -15.95 -2.71
C ARG A 68 -6.88 -14.62 -3.25
N LEU A 69 -6.25 -13.81 -2.39
CA LEU A 69 -5.60 -12.57 -2.81
C LEU A 69 -4.51 -12.84 -3.86
N LEU A 70 -3.67 -13.81 -3.60
CA LEU A 70 -2.59 -14.21 -4.51
C LEU A 70 -3.12 -14.82 -5.83
N ALA A 71 -4.18 -15.61 -5.79
CA ALA A 71 -4.82 -16.15 -6.98
C ALA A 71 -5.38 -15.05 -7.88
N ASN A 72 -6.01 -14.03 -7.29
CA ASN A 72 -6.48 -12.85 -8.03
C ASN A 72 -5.31 -12.09 -8.68
N ALA A 73 -4.21 -11.90 -7.96
CA ALA A 73 -3.01 -11.26 -8.48
C ALA A 73 -2.38 -12.06 -9.64
N ALA A 74 -2.33 -13.39 -9.53
CA ALA A 74 -1.84 -14.26 -10.61
C ALA A 74 -2.73 -14.17 -11.86
N THR A 75 -4.06 -14.13 -11.69
CA THR A 75 -5.00 -13.94 -12.79
C THR A 75 -4.77 -12.60 -13.48
N GLN A 76 -4.58 -11.53 -12.72
CA GLN A 76 -4.29 -10.21 -13.24
C GLN A 76 -2.97 -10.17 -14.03
N ALA A 77 -1.92 -10.82 -13.52
CA ALA A 77 -0.65 -10.95 -14.23
C ALA A 77 -0.79 -11.71 -15.55
N ALA A 78 -1.55 -12.81 -15.56
CA ALA A 78 -1.84 -13.60 -16.77
C ALA A 78 -2.59 -12.77 -17.81
N GLN A 79 -3.58 -11.96 -17.40
CA GLN A 79 -4.30 -11.03 -18.27
C GLN A 79 -3.39 -9.96 -18.87
N ALA A 80 -2.39 -9.50 -18.10
CA ALA A 80 -1.37 -8.57 -18.57
C ALA A 80 -0.27 -9.22 -19.42
N GLY A 81 -0.29 -10.55 -19.60
CA GLY A 81 0.75 -11.29 -20.34
C GLY A 81 2.12 -11.29 -19.63
N VAL A 82 2.15 -11.06 -18.30
CA VAL A 82 3.37 -10.97 -17.52
C VAL A 82 3.61 -12.29 -16.77
N PRO A 83 4.78 -12.91 -16.91
CA PRO A 83 5.15 -14.07 -16.10
C PRO A 83 5.16 -13.70 -14.61
N ALA A 84 4.38 -14.43 -13.81
CA ALA A 84 4.29 -14.17 -12.37
C ALA A 84 4.27 -15.46 -11.56
N ASP A 85 4.86 -15.41 -10.37
CA ASP A 85 4.71 -16.40 -9.32
C ASP A 85 4.22 -15.74 -8.02
N THR A 86 3.65 -16.53 -7.12
CA THR A 86 3.05 -16.01 -5.89
C THR A 86 3.62 -16.73 -4.69
N VAL A 87 3.79 -15.98 -3.59
CA VAL A 87 4.33 -16.50 -2.32
C VAL A 87 3.45 -16.05 -1.18
N LEU A 88 2.95 -17.00 -0.40
CA LEU A 88 2.32 -16.75 0.89
C LEU A 88 3.33 -17.01 2.01
N ARG A 89 3.49 -16.05 2.91
CA ARG A 89 4.32 -16.18 4.12
C ARG A 89 3.41 -16.06 5.35
N ASP A 90 3.43 -17.09 6.18
CA ASP A 90 2.64 -17.20 7.42
C ASP A 90 3.53 -17.22 8.67
N GLU A 91 4.69 -16.59 8.57
CA GLU A 91 5.69 -16.48 9.65
C GLU A 91 5.34 -15.31 10.59
N PHE A 92 4.37 -15.51 11.48
CA PHE A 92 3.82 -14.47 12.38
C PHE A 92 4.83 -13.77 13.28
N ARG A 93 6.00 -14.38 13.50
CA ARG A 93 7.03 -13.85 14.39
C ARG A 93 7.98 -12.88 13.71
N SER A 94 7.93 -12.79 12.40
CA SER A 94 8.81 -11.92 11.63
C SER A 94 8.05 -10.67 11.16
N PRO A 95 8.55 -9.47 11.42
CA PRO A 95 7.95 -8.25 10.89
C PRO A 95 7.87 -8.28 9.36
N VAL A 96 6.79 -7.75 8.79
CA VAL A 96 6.53 -7.77 7.34
C VAL A 96 7.72 -7.26 6.52
N HIS A 97 8.39 -6.19 6.97
CA HIS A 97 9.55 -5.64 6.26
C HIS A 97 10.73 -6.63 6.19
N GLN A 98 10.94 -7.46 7.21
CA GLN A 98 11.99 -8.49 7.17
C GLN A 98 11.61 -9.58 6.17
N VAL A 99 10.36 -10.06 6.20
CA VAL A 99 9.84 -11.06 5.25
C VAL A 99 10.03 -10.58 3.80
N VAL A 100 9.68 -9.32 3.52
CA VAL A 100 9.84 -8.73 2.19
C VAL A 100 11.30 -8.63 1.77
N ASN A 101 12.19 -8.17 2.66
CA ASN A 101 13.62 -8.03 2.35
C ASN A 101 14.31 -9.39 2.17
N ASP A 102 13.91 -10.39 2.96
CA ASP A 102 14.44 -11.74 2.83
C ASP A 102 13.98 -12.38 1.52
N GLU A 103 12.72 -12.21 1.16
CA GLU A 103 12.20 -12.67 -0.12
C GLU A 103 12.91 -11.97 -1.31
N ALA A 104 13.09 -10.65 -1.21
CA ALA A 104 13.79 -9.89 -2.24
C ALA A 104 15.21 -10.41 -2.45
N ARG A 105 15.93 -10.70 -1.36
CA ARG A 105 17.29 -11.25 -1.40
C ARG A 105 17.32 -12.67 -1.96
N ASN A 106 16.45 -13.54 -1.45
CA ASN A 106 16.46 -14.97 -1.80
C ASN A 106 16.04 -15.20 -3.25
N TRP A 107 15.10 -14.42 -3.77
CA TRP A 107 14.66 -14.50 -5.15
C TRP A 107 15.54 -13.67 -6.11
N GLY A 108 16.39 -12.82 -5.57
CA GLY A 108 17.22 -11.91 -6.35
C GLY A 108 16.40 -10.83 -7.04
N ALA A 109 15.43 -10.24 -6.34
CA ALA A 109 14.67 -9.11 -6.84
C ALA A 109 15.60 -7.94 -7.21
N GLU A 110 15.26 -7.23 -8.28
CA GLU A 110 15.99 -6.05 -8.75
C GLU A 110 15.22 -4.74 -8.44
N LEU A 111 13.94 -4.88 -8.10
CA LEU A 111 13.06 -3.79 -7.72
C LEU A 111 11.99 -4.34 -6.76
N ILE A 112 11.63 -3.53 -5.76
CA ILE A 112 10.43 -3.74 -4.95
C ILE A 112 9.43 -2.64 -5.32
N VAL A 113 8.16 -3.00 -5.59
CA VAL A 113 7.07 -2.05 -5.82
C VAL A 113 6.08 -2.13 -4.68
N LEU A 114 5.82 -1.01 -4.03
CA LEU A 114 4.97 -0.91 -2.83
C LEU A 114 3.84 0.10 -3.02
N GLY A 115 2.66 -0.22 -2.48
CA GLY A 115 1.67 0.80 -2.16
C GLY A 115 2.12 1.65 -0.95
N THR A 116 1.90 2.95 -1.00
CA THR A 116 2.31 3.86 0.10
C THR A 116 1.50 3.68 1.38
N HIS A 117 0.27 3.14 1.30
CA HIS A 117 -0.62 2.90 2.42
C HIS A 117 -1.06 1.45 2.39
N GLY A 118 -1.10 0.80 3.54
CA GLY A 118 -1.70 -0.52 3.71
C GLY A 118 -3.14 -0.40 4.21
N ARG A 119 -3.67 -1.48 4.78
CA ARG A 119 -5.04 -1.60 5.31
C ARG A 119 -5.45 -0.53 6.32
N ARG A 120 -4.49 0.19 6.94
CA ARG A 120 -4.70 1.20 7.98
C ARG A 120 -4.76 2.64 7.45
N GLY A 121 -4.61 2.85 6.15
CA GLY A 121 -4.50 4.19 5.55
C GLY A 121 -5.83 4.93 5.49
N LEU A 122 -6.27 5.48 6.60
CA LEU A 122 -7.33 6.48 6.68
C LEU A 122 -6.68 7.86 6.84
N GLY A 123 -6.54 8.61 5.75
CA GLY A 123 -6.19 10.02 5.82
C GLY A 123 -4.81 10.40 5.27
N ARG A 124 -4.68 11.66 5.01
CA ARG A 124 -3.63 12.39 4.31
C ARG A 124 -2.20 12.01 4.73
N LEU A 125 -1.36 11.66 3.76
CA LEU A 125 0.12 11.75 3.80
C LEU A 125 0.90 10.84 4.76
N VAL A 126 0.30 9.86 5.42
CA VAL A 126 1.05 8.96 6.31
C VAL A 126 1.43 7.69 5.56
N MET A 127 2.71 7.50 5.30
CA MET A 127 3.23 6.22 4.78
C MET A 127 2.97 5.11 5.80
N GLY A 128 2.49 3.95 5.34
CA GLY A 128 2.30 2.79 6.22
C GLY A 128 3.62 2.36 6.87
N SER A 129 3.57 1.97 8.15
CA SER A 129 4.76 1.59 8.92
C SER A 129 5.61 0.51 8.25
N SER A 130 4.97 -0.50 7.65
CA SER A 130 5.67 -1.56 6.91
C SER A 130 6.35 -1.03 5.65
N ALA A 131 5.67 -0.15 4.88
CA ALA A 131 6.23 0.46 3.69
C ALA A 131 7.44 1.36 4.03
N GLU A 132 7.35 2.14 5.12
CA GLU A 132 8.46 2.96 5.61
C GLU A 132 9.66 2.08 6.00
N GLN A 133 9.43 1.01 6.75
CA GLN A 133 10.50 0.12 7.18
C GLN A 133 11.14 -0.62 6.00
N ILE A 134 10.35 -1.06 5.01
CA ILE A 134 10.89 -1.66 3.78
C ILE A 134 11.77 -0.64 3.07
N LEU A 135 11.29 0.59 2.87
CA LEU A 135 12.06 1.66 2.21
C LEU A 135 13.41 1.93 2.91
N ARG A 136 13.42 1.90 4.24
CA ARG A 136 14.65 2.15 5.05
C ARG A 136 15.64 1.00 5.02
N THR A 137 15.19 -0.23 4.81
CA THR A 137 16.00 -1.45 4.99
C THR A 137 16.22 -2.23 3.70
N ALA A 138 15.52 -1.89 2.62
CA ALA A 138 15.70 -2.54 1.32
C ALA A 138 17.12 -2.32 0.77
N ARG A 139 17.66 -3.37 0.13
CA ARG A 139 18.97 -3.34 -0.53
C ARG A 139 18.86 -3.19 -2.04
N VAL A 140 17.66 -3.10 -2.55
CA VAL A 140 17.31 -2.87 -3.97
C VAL A 140 16.46 -1.63 -4.08
N PRO A 141 16.38 -0.98 -5.24
CA PRO A 141 15.47 0.14 -5.46
C PRO A 141 14.03 -0.19 -5.05
N VAL A 142 13.32 0.82 -4.53
CA VAL A 142 11.92 0.73 -4.11
C VAL A 142 11.12 1.77 -4.86
N LEU A 143 10.09 1.33 -5.57
CA LEU A 143 9.10 2.18 -6.21
C LEU A 143 7.87 2.27 -5.29
N LEU A 144 7.52 3.49 -4.89
CA LEU A 144 6.33 3.77 -4.08
C LEU A 144 5.18 4.23 -4.98
N VAL A 145 4.06 3.52 -4.92
CA VAL A 145 2.85 3.84 -5.67
C VAL A 145 1.80 4.43 -4.74
N ARG A 146 1.34 5.63 -5.03
CA ARG A 146 0.31 6.33 -4.26
C ARG A 146 -1.09 5.96 -4.74
N ALA A 147 -2.08 6.04 -3.83
CA ALA A 147 -3.46 6.13 -4.26
C ALA A 147 -3.63 7.39 -5.13
N ALA A 148 -4.46 7.33 -6.18
CA ALA A 148 -4.85 8.57 -6.84
C ALA A 148 -5.57 9.43 -5.79
N GLU A 149 -5.23 10.71 -5.71
CA GLU A 149 -6.09 11.65 -5.02
C GLU A 149 -7.42 11.64 -5.78
N GLU A 150 -8.53 11.33 -5.08
CA GLU A 150 -9.84 11.66 -5.65
C GLU A 150 -9.80 13.16 -5.98
N PRO A 151 -10.28 13.54 -7.19
CA PRO A 151 -10.36 14.96 -7.50
C PRO A 151 -11.14 15.59 -6.35
N ARG A 152 -10.51 16.53 -5.64
CA ARG A 152 -11.22 17.36 -4.69
C ARG A 152 -12.41 17.90 -5.49
N THR A 153 -13.62 17.51 -5.11
CA THR A 153 -14.78 18.31 -5.38
C THR A 153 -14.42 19.66 -4.75
N ASP A 154 -14.00 20.60 -5.58
CA ASP A 154 -13.86 21.99 -5.17
C ASP A 154 -15.19 22.36 -4.53
N GLN A 155 -15.24 22.29 -3.20
CA GLN A 155 -16.20 23.10 -2.49
C GLN A 155 -15.84 24.50 -2.95
N ALA A 156 -16.74 25.09 -3.75
CA ALA A 156 -16.65 26.48 -4.17
C ALA A 156 -16.18 27.28 -2.95
N PRO A 157 -15.17 28.13 -3.08
CA PRO A 157 -14.72 28.94 -1.96
C PRO A 157 -15.94 29.59 -1.33
N ALA A 158 -16.09 29.40 -0.02
CA ALA A 158 -17.12 30.09 0.73
C ALA A 158 -17.08 31.58 0.31
N PRO A 159 -18.22 32.24 0.05
CA PRO A 159 -18.22 33.60 -0.38
C PRO A 159 -17.37 34.41 0.60
N GLU A 160 -16.34 35.07 0.07
CA GLU A 160 -15.47 35.94 0.87
C GLU A 160 -16.35 36.90 1.63
N GLU A 161 -16.44 36.75 2.95
CA GLU A 161 -16.99 37.77 3.82
C GLU A 161 -16.14 39.02 3.60
N ARG A 162 -16.66 39.94 2.79
CA ARG A 162 -16.06 41.26 2.64
C ARG A 162 -16.09 41.94 4.00
N VAL A 163 -14.96 41.95 4.67
CA VAL A 163 -14.76 42.76 5.86
C VAL A 163 -14.85 44.22 5.42
N VAL A 164 -15.99 44.84 5.64
CA VAL A 164 -16.16 46.29 5.43
C VAL A 164 -15.51 46.98 6.62
N ILE A 165 -14.31 47.51 6.40
CA ILE A 165 -13.63 48.33 7.40
C ILE A 165 -14.29 49.67 7.35
N HIS A 166 -15.13 49.99 8.34
CA HIS A 166 -15.63 51.35 8.57
C HIS A 166 -14.47 52.20 9.14
N GLN A 167 -13.96 53.13 8.35
CA GLN A 167 -13.07 54.19 8.87
C GLN A 167 -13.90 55.14 9.72
N PRO A 168 -13.48 55.41 10.95
CA PRO A 168 -14.17 56.44 11.75
C PRO A 168 -13.89 57.83 11.13
N THR A 169 -14.95 58.46 10.67
CA THR A 169 -14.93 59.87 10.28
C THR A 169 -14.81 60.71 11.56
N GLY A 170 -13.57 60.95 11.98
CA GLY A 170 -13.28 61.90 13.05
C GLY A 170 -12.89 63.25 12.43
N ALA A 171 -13.85 64.14 12.22
CA ALA A 171 -13.57 65.50 12.01
C ALA A 171 -13.17 66.14 13.34
N LEU A 172 -11.86 66.41 13.51
CA LEU A 172 -11.41 67.34 14.55
C LEU A 172 -11.49 68.74 13.98
N ALA A 173 -12.56 69.45 14.39
CA ALA A 173 -12.60 70.90 14.26
C ALA A 173 -11.72 71.47 15.38
N PHE A 174 -10.67 72.22 15.00
CA PHE A 174 -9.95 73.10 15.91
C PHE A 174 -10.45 74.53 15.64
N GLU A 175 -11.05 75.11 16.66
CA GLU A 175 -11.06 76.58 16.87
C GLU A 175 -9.83 76.96 17.67
#